data_8a9d0376ec19d9e9c60d69ce696a4fb2
#
_entry.id   8a9d0376ec19d9e9c60d69ce696a4fb2
#
_cell.length_a   1.000
_cell.length_b   1.000
_cell.length_c   1.000
_cell.angle_alpha   90.00
_cell.angle_beta   90.00
_cell.angle_gamma   90.00
#
_symmetry.space_group_name_H-M   'P 1'
#
loop_
_entity.id
_entity.type
_entity.pdbx_description
1 polymer ?
#
loop_
_entity_poly.entity_id
_entity_poly.type
_entity_poly.pdbx_seq_one_letter_code
_entity_poly.pdbx_strand_id
1 'polypeptide(L)'
;MKKTIIRTILAAGIAAIAIPASAKTELQWWHAMGGRLGEVVDEIATNYNASQSEYEIIPTYKGGYEDTMTAGIAAFRAKQQPHIIQIFDAGAATIINAPGATIPVADLMQEYGKGFDIEDYIEGVRYFYADSAGKMIGLPFNASTPLLYFNKEAFAKAGITNPPATWEEFEEMAPKLKAAGYTALAQSHSPWILSENFHSRHNLQLATGNNGYDSTDVEILYNNDSMKMHWGKMKEWLDNGHYGFYGRAWGDNQDAFVQKKVAMWMGSSGSFGGLKKSTDFEFGTTFLPYWKSVIDEPKGTFIGGAALFAMSGKPDAEYKGVADFFS
;
A
#
# COMPACT_ATOMS: atom_id res chain seq x y z
N MET A 1 -72.82 -7.86 60.79
CA MET A 1 -71.95 -8.86 60.15
C MET A 1 -71.54 -8.34 58.78
N LYS A 2 -70.35 -7.80 58.63
CA LYS A 2 -69.78 -7.32 57.35
C LYS A 2 -68.69 -8.32 56.88
N LYS A 3 -68.92 -8.99 55.77
CA LYS A 3 -67.93 -9.91 55.15
C LYS A 3 -67.02 -9.11 54.33
N THR A 4 -65.72 -9.08 54.69
CA THR A 4 -64.63 -8.49 53.91
C THR A 4 -64.09 -9.55 52.90
N ILE A 5 -64.20 -9.27 51.63
CA ILE A 5 -63.67 -10.10 50.57
C ILE A 5 -62.22 -9.61 50.24
N ILE A 6 -61.21 -10.45 50.53
CA ILE A 6 -59.83 -10.20 50.17
C ILE A 6 -59.64 -10.69 48.72
N ARG A 7 -59.36 -9.76 47.81
CA ARG A 7 -58.93 -10.10 46.43
C ARG A 7 -57.41 -10.24 46.40
N THR A 8 -56.93 -11.44 46.23
CA THR A 8 -55.51 -11.73 46.00
C THR A 8 -55.23 -11.46 44.53
N ILE A 9 -54.35 -10.44 44.21
CA ILE A 9 -53.85 -10.18 42.89
C ILE A 9 -52.59 -11.02 42.69
N LEU A 10 -52.67 -12.01 41.80
CA LEU A 10 -51.52 -12.82 41.37
C LEU A 10 -50.74 -12.03 40.33
N ALA A 11 -49.60 -11.46 40.70
CA ALA A 11 -48.67 -10.83 39.78
C ALA A 11 -47.82 -11.94 39.09
N ALA A 12 -48.17 -12.24 37.86
CA ALA A 12 -47.33 -13.11 37.02
C ALA A 12 -46.09 -12.31 36.58
N GLY A 13 -44.94 -12.58 37.22
CA GLY A 13 -43.64 -12.04 36.79
C GLY A 13 -43.20 -12.71 35.50
N ILE A 14 -43.15 -11.95 34.41
CA ILE A 14 -42.48 -12.38 33.16
C ILE A 14 -40.99 -12.30 33.44
N ALA A 15 -40.34 -13.45 33.70
CA ALA A 15 -38.88 -13.55 33.70
C ALA A 15 -38.42 -13.41 32.27
N ALA A 16 -37.88 -12.25 31.90
CA ALA A 16 -37.11 -12.07 30.66
C ALA A 16 -35.87 -12.97 30.74
N ILE A 17 -35.86 -14.05 30.00
CA ILE A 17 -34.65 -14.87 29.78
C ILE A 17 -33.71 -13.99 28.98
N ALA A 18 -32.72 -13.40 29.64
CA ALA A 18 -31.59 -12.79 28.96
C ALA A 18 -30.80 -13.91 28.25
N ILE A 19 -30.97 -14.03 26.95
CA ILE A 19 -30.11 -14.88 26.13
C ILE A 19 -28.72 -14.23 26.23
N PRO A 20 -27.66 -14.94 26.70
CA PRO A 20 -26.33 -14.37 26.70
C PRO A 20 -25.98 -14.02 25.25
N ALA A 21 -25.63 -12.76 24.98
CA ALA A 21 -25.07 -12.40 23.71
C ALA A 21 -23.82 -13.28 23.50
N SER A 22 -23.83 -14.10 22.48
CA SER A 22 -22.65 -14.88 22.11
C SER A 22 -21.50 -13.87 21.86
N ALA A 23 -20.35 -14.12 22.45
CA ALA A 23 -19.17 -13.30 22.14
C ALA A 23 -18.89 -13.40 20.64
N LYS A 24 -18.59 -12.26 20.00
CA LYS A 24 -18.20 -12.23 18.59
C LYS A 24 -16.94 -13.07 18.37
N THR A 25 -16.82 -13.69 17.21
CA THR A 25 -15.60 -14.39 16.80
C THR A 25 -14.55 -13.33 16.40
N GLU A 26 -13.43 -13.28 17.10
CA GLU A 26 -12.34 -12.34 16.84
C GLU A 26 -11.53 -12.76 15.62
N LEU A 27 -11.31 -11.83 14.69
CA LEU A 27 -10.54 -11.99 13.47
C LEU A 27 -9.38 -11.01 13.46
N GLN A 28 -8.16 -11.51 13.60
CA GLN A 28 -6.94 -10.68 13.63
C GLN A 28 -6.56 -10.21 12.24
N TRP A 29 -6.42 -8.90 12.05
CA TRP A 29 -5.96 -8.28 10.82
C TRP A 29 -4.65 -7.52 11.07
N TRP A 30 -3.51 -8.03 10.55
CA TRP A 30 -2.22 -7.36 10.64
C TRP A 30 -2.00 -6.48 9.42
N HIS A 31 -1.62 -5.22 9.67
CA HIS A 31 -1.47 -4.21 8.63
C HIS A 31 -0.23 -3.33 8.83
N ALA A 32 0.17 -2.64 7.75
CA ALA A 32 1.33 -1.76 7.68
C ALA A 32 0.96 -0.27 7.59
N MET A 33 -0.30 0.08 7.79
CA MET A 33 -0.79 1.45 7.63
C MET A 33 -0.56 2.24 8.92
N GLY A 34 0.31 3.25 8.86
CA GLY A 34 0.55 4.18 9.96
C GLY A 34 -0.08 5.56 9.72
N GLY A 35 -0.07 6.42 10.74
CA GLY A 35 -0.58 7.79 10.65
C GLY A 35 -2.03 7.83 10.16
N ARG A 36 -2.35 8.77 9.26
CA ARG A 36 -3.73 8.94 8.74
C ARG A 36 -4.29 7.67 8.06
N LEU A 37 -3.45 6.88 7.41
CA LEU A 37 -3.90 5.63 6.79
C LEU A 37 -4.25 4.57 7.86
N GLY A 38 -3.54 4.55 8.98
CA GLY A 38 -3.90 3.72 10.14
C GLY A 38 -5.27 4.09 10.71
N GLU A 39 -5.56 5.39 10.86
CA GLU A 39 -6.90 5.85 11.28
C GLU A 39 -8.01 5.36 10.34
N VAL A 40 -7.75 5.31 9.02
CA VAL A 40 -8.71 4.75 8.04
C VAL A 40 -8.90 3.25 8.23
N VAL A 41 -7.85 2.50 8.52
CA VAL A 41 -7.95 1.06 8.83
C VAL A 41 -8.81 0.84 10.08
N ASP A 42 -8.60 1.62 11.14
CA ASP A 42 -9.39 1.56 12.37
C ASP A 42 -10.87 1.92 12.10
N GLU A 43 -11.12 2.91 11.22
CA GLU A 43 -12.47 3.29 10.81
C GLU A 43 -13.16 2.16 10.03
N ILE A 44 -12.49 1.51 9.10
CA ILE A 44 -13.01 0.35 8.35
C ILE A 44 -13.39 -0.78 9.32
N ALA A 45 -12.49 -1.14 10.24
CA ALA A 45 -12.75 -2.18 11.23
C ALA A 45 -13.93 -1.81 12.16
N THR A 46 -13.98 -0.56 12.62
CA THR A 46 -15.05 -0.06 13.49
C THR A 46 -16.41 -0.12 12.79
N ASN A 47 -16.48 0.32 11.54
CA ASN A 47 -17.71 0.31 10.75
C ASN A 47 -18.20 -1.12 10.51
N TYR A 48 -17.29 -2.03 10.11
CA TYR A 48 -17.64 -3.44 9.96
C TYR A 48 -18.12 -4.05 11.29
N ASN A 49 -17.41 -3.84 12.38
CA ASN A 49 -17.75 -4.39 13.69
C ASN A 49 -19.10 -3.88 14.22
N ALA A 50 -19.52 -2.68 13.80
CA ALA A 50 -20.83 -2.11 14.13
C ALA A 50 -21.97 -2.61 13.23
N SER A 51 -21.67 -3.08 12.01
CA SER A 51 -22.66 -3.48 11.00
C SER A 51 -23.27 -4.85 11.25
N GLN A 52 -22.63 -5.71 12.05
CA GLN A 52 -23.04 -7.08 12.31
C GLN A 52 -22.66 -7.51 13.75
N SER A 53 -23.13 -8.70 14.21
CA SER A 53 -22.96 -9.19 15.59
C SER A 53 -22.19 -10.50 15.73
N GLU A 54 -21.73 -11.09 14.64
CA GLU A 54 -21.11 -12.42 14.63
C GLU A 54 -19.58 -12.38 14.72
N TYR A 55 -18.96 -11.35 14.11
CA TYR A 55 -17.50 -11.23 13.99
C TYR A 55 -16.98 -9.91 14.54
N GLU A 56 -15.70 -9.89 14.93
CA GLU A 56 -15.00 -8.70 15.35
C GLU A 56 -13.62 -8.65 14.67
N ILE A 57 -13.42 -7.71 13.74
CA ILE A 57 -12.12 -7.43 13.16
C ILE A 57 -11.27 -6.66 14.16
N ILE A 58 -10.07 -7.19 14.44
CA ILE A 58 -9.09 -6.56 15.34
C ILE A 58 -7.87 -6.17 14.51
N PRO A 59 -7.80 -4.90 14.04
CA PRO A 59 -6.64 -4.41 13.31
C PRO A 59 -5.45 -4.28 14.23
N THR A 60 -4.27 -4.66 13.75
CA THR A 60 -3.02 -4.55 14.49
C THR A 60 -1.93 -4.02 13.57
N TYR A 61 -1.46 -2.82 13.85
CA TYR A 61 -0.31 -2.23 13.17
C TYR A 61 0.98 -2.97 13.54
N LYS A 62 1.74 -3.46 12.55
CA LYS A 62 2.97 -4.25 12.74
C LYS A 62 4.25 -3.52 12.34
N GLY A 63 4.20 -2.22 12.10
CA GLY A 63 5.28 -1.45 11.50
C GLY A 63 5.06 -1.22 10.01
N GLY A 64 6.13 -0.91 9.27
CA GLY A 64 6.06 -0.74 7.82
C GLY A 64 5.77 -2.04 7.06
N TYR A 65 5.79 -1.97 5.75
CA TYR A 65 5.51 -3.13 4.89
C TYR A 65 6.46 -4.31 5.14
N GLU A 66 7.75 -4.04 5.22
CA GLU A 66 8.78 -5.05 5.47
C GLU A 66 8.67 -5.65 6.88
N ASP A 67 8.34 -4.83 7.89
CA ASP A 67 8.14 -5.26 9.27
C ASP A 67 6.92 -6.19 9.37
N THR A 68 5.81 -5.80 8.74
CA THR A 68 4.57 -6.58 8.71
C THR A 68 4.79 -7.94 8.04
N MET A 69 5.48 -7.96 6.88
CA MET A 69 5.82 -9.20 6.17
C MET A 69 6.73 -10.09 7.02
N THR A 70 7.78 -9.53 7.64
CA THR A 70 8.71 -10.27 8.50
C THR A 70 7.98 -10.88 9.69
N ALA A 71 7.11 -10.11 10.35
CA ALA A 71 6.27 -10.59 11.44
C ALA A 71 5.33 -11.71 10.98
N GLY A 72 4.73 -11.58 9.79
CA GLY A 72 3.86 -12.60 9.18
C GLY A 72 4.58 -13.92 8.92
N ILE A 73 5.79 -13.87 8.34
CA ILE A 73 6.62 -15.05 8.10
C ILE A 73 6.98 -15.75 9.42
N ALA A 74 7.37 -14.99 10.43
CA ALA A 74 7.71 -15.54 11.75
C ALA A 74 6.50 -16.21 12.40
N ALA A 75 5.34 -15.55 12.37
CA ALA A 75 4.10 -16.07 12.92
C ALA A 75 3.61 -17.32 12.19
N PHE A 76 3.70 -17.36 10.86
CA PHE A 76 3.33 -18.53 10.07
C PHE A 76 4.19 -19.75 10.44
N ARG A 77 5.51 -19.56 10.54
CA ARG A 77 6.43 -20.64 10.99
C ARG A 77 6.11 -21.14 12.39
N ALA A 78 5.66 -20.23 13.27
CA ALA A 78 5.26 -20.55 14.65
C ALA A 78 3.80 -21.08 14.76
N LYS A 79 3.04 -21.15 13.65
CA LYS A 79 1.60 -21.46 13.62
C LYS A 79 0.75 -20.51 14.46
N GLN A 80 1.13 -19.23 14.47
CA GLN A 80 0.48 -18.14 15.19
C GLN A 80 0.11 -16.96 14.26
N GLN A 81 -0.04 -17.24 12.95
CA GLN A 81 -0.40 -16.26 11.95
C GLN A 81 -1.78 -15.62 12.23
N PRO A 82 -2.01 -14.36 11.82
CA PRO A 82 -3.32 -13.74 11.88
C PRO A 82 -4.31 -14.42 10.90
N HIS A 83 -5.56 -13.98 10.87
CA HIS A 83 -6.53 -14.37 9.86
C HIS A 83 -6.27 -13.65 8.54
N ILE A 84 -5.98 -12.36 8.64
CA ILE A 84 -5.75 -11.46 7.51
C ILE A 84 -4.41 -10.77 7.70
N ILE A 85 -3.60 -10.73 6.65
CA ILE A 85 -2.35 -9.97 6.62
C ILE A 85 -2.28 -9.08 5.39
N GLN A 86 -1.85 -7.84 5.57
CA GLN A 86 -1.52 -6.95 4.47
C GLN A 86 -0.09 -7.18 4.02
N ILE A 87 0.11 -7.51 2.74
CA ILE A 87 1.43 -7.67 2.13
C ILE A 87 1.52 -6.74 0.93
N PHE A 88 2.63 -6.01 0.85
CA PHE A 88 2.90 -5.06 -0.22
C PHE A 88 3.33 -5.74 -1.53
N ASP A 89 3.26 -5.01 -2.61
CA ASP A 89 3.53 -5.45 -3.98
C ASP A 89 4.88 -6.17 -4.15
N ALA A 90 5.98 -5.55 -3.73
CA ALA A 90 7.31 -6.17 -3.83
C ALA A 90 7.49 -7.42 -2.94
N GLY A 91 6.64 -7.59 -1.92
CA GLY A 91 6.59 -8.78 -1.06
C GLY A 91 5.61 -9.86 -1.54
N ALA A 92 4.70 -9.51 -2.46
CA ALA A 92 3.58 -10.37 -2.84
C ALA A 92 4.03 -11.71 -3.44
N ALA A 93 5.06 -11.72 -4.28
CA ALA A 93 5.59 -12.97 -4.86
C ALA A 93 6.02 -13.98 -3.80
N THR A 94 6.54 -13.53 -2.66
CA THR A 94 6.96 -14.41 -1.56
C THR A 94 5.77 -15.14 -0.95
N ILE A 95 4.65 -14.44 -0.70
CA ILE A 95 3.48 -15.06 -0.09
C ILE A 95 2.64 -15.84 -1.09
N ILE A 96 2.52 -15.37 -2.34
CA ILE A 96 1.78 -16.06 -3.41
C ILE A 96 2.43 -17.42 -3.71
N ASN A 97 3.75 -17.49 -3.73
CA ASN A 97 4.50 -18.72 -4.01
C ASN A 97 4.84 -19.54 -2.75
N ALA A 98 4.35 -19.17 -1.57
CA ALA A 98 4.55 -19.93 -0.34
C ALA A 98 3.50 -21.07 -0.23
N PRO A 99 3.89 -22.35 -0.40
CA PRO A 99 2.91 -23.45 -0.41
C PRO A 99 2.11 -23.51 0.89
N GLY A 100 0.79 -23.46 0.77
CA GLY A 100 -0.13 -23.62 1.91
C GLY A 100 -0.11 -22.45 2.90
N ALA A 101 0.47 -21.30 2.58
CA ALA A 101 0.48 -20.14 3.48
C ALA A 101 -0.85 -19.38 3.49
N THR A 102 -1.55 -19.35 2.37
CA THR A 102 -2.79 -18.61 2.19
C THR A 102 -3.91 -19.47 1.62
N ILE A 103 -5.14 -19.02 1.83
CA ILE A 103 -6.30 -19.43 1.06
C ILE A 103 -6.48 -18.40 -0.06
N PRO A 104 -6.48 -18.81 -1.35
CA PRO A 104 -6.75 -17.89 -2.44
C PRO A 104 -8.07 -17.14 -2.21
N VAL A 105 -8.03 -15.82 -2.34
CA VAL A 105 -9.24 -14.99 -2.14
C VAL A 105 -10.34 -15.41 -3.12
N ALA A 106 -9.98 -15.76 -4.37
CA ALA A 106 -10.95 -16.27 -5.33
C ALA A 106 -11.72 -17.49 -4.81
N ASP A 107 -11.02 -18.46 -4.19
CA ASP A 107 -11.64 -19.68 -3.64
C ASP A 107 -12.47 -19.33 -2.39
N LEU A 108 -11.93 -18.50 -1.50
CA LEU A 108 -12.61 -18.05 -0.28
C LEU A 108 -13.93 -17.33 -0.60
N MET A 109 -13.90 -16.42 -1.56
CA MET A 109 -15.07 -15.63 -1.94
C MET A 109 -16.08 -16.45 -2.76
N GLN A 110 -15.62 -17.41 -3.53
CA GLN A 110 -16.51 -18.36 -4.21
C GLN A 110 -17.29 -19.23 -3.22
N GLU A 111 -16.66 -19.64 -2.11
CA GLU A 111 -17.26 -20.53 -1.11
C GLU A 111 -18.15 -19.78 -0.11
N TYR A 112 -17.71 -18.63 0.38
CA TYR A 112 -18.33 -17.92 1.50
C TYR A 112 -18.72 -16.47 1.21
N GLY A 113 -18.26 -15.87 0.10
CA GLY A 113 -18.50 -14.47 -0.21
C GLY A 113 -19.97 -14.16 -0.50
N LYS A 114 -20.43 -12.97 -0.06
CA LYS A 114 -21.79 -12.52 -0.27
C LYS A 114 -21.78 -11.29 -1.16
N GLY A 115 -22.16 -11.44 -2.44
CA GLY A 115 -22.23 -10.32 -3.37
C GLY A 115 -20.87 -9.80 -3.84
N PHE A 116 -19.80 -10.56 -3.63
CA PHE A 116 -18.47 -10.20 -4.15
C PHE A 116 -18.45 -10.28 -5.67
N ASP A 117 -18.09 -9.18 -6.31
CA ASP A 117 -17.89 -9.09 -7.76
C ASP A 117 -16.48 -8.56 -8.04
N ILE A 118 -15.66 -9.37 -8.68
CA ILE A 118 -14.29 -8.98 -9.05
C ILE A 118 -14.31 -7.83 -10.07
N GLU A 119 -15.38 -7.68 -10.85
CA GLU A 119 -15.53 -6.61 -11.85
C GLU A 119 -15.69 -5.22 -11.22
N ASP A 120 -16.00 -5.12 -9.93
CA ASP A 120 -16.01 -3.85 -9.18
C ASP A 120 -14.61 -3.25 -8.99
N TYR A 121 -13.55 -4.07 -9.17
CA TYR A 121 -12.17 -3.59 -9.12
C TYR A 121 -11.71 -3.01 -10.45
N ILE A 122 -10.90 -1.94 -10.38
CA ILE A 122 -10.23 -1.37 -11.54
C ILE A 122 -9.42 -2.47 -12.24
N GLU A 123 -9.57 -2.64 -13.54
CA GLU A 123 -8.98 -3.74 -14.34
C GLU A 123 -7.46 -3.89 -14.09
N GLY A 124 -6.69 -2.79 -14.11
CA GLY A 124 -5.25 -2.81 -13.86
C GLY A 124 -4.83 -3.18 -12.43
N VAL A 125 -5.77 -3.23 -11.48
CA VAL A 125 -5.52 -3.59 -10.07
C VAL A 125 -6.00 -5.01 -9.77
N ARG A 126 -7.07 -5.43 -10.43
CA ARG A 126 -7.81 -6.69 -10.23
C ARG A 126 -6.91 -7.93 -10.17
N TYR A 127 -5.98 -8.03 -11.12
CA TYR A 127 -5.10 -9.18 -11.28
C TYR A 127 -3.66 -8.95 -10.77
N PHE A 128 -3.40 -7.80 -10.14
CA PHE A 128 -2.05 -7.46 -9.70
C PHE A 128 -1.51 -8.42 -8.63
N TYR A 129 -2.39 -9.01 -7.83
CA TYR A 129 -2.04 -9.99 -6.79
C TYR A 129 -2.59 -11.39 -7.12
N ALA A 130 -2.66 -11.71 -8.41
CA ALA A 130 -3.02 -13.03 -8.90
C ALA A 130 -1.79 -13.92 -9.10
N ASP A 131 -2.02 -15.23 -9.18
CA ASP A 131 -1.01 -16.19 -9.63
C ASP A 131 -0.84 -16.14 -11.17
N SER A 132 0.08 -16.94 -11.69
CA SER A 132 0.35 -17.03 -13.14
C SER A 132 -0.84 -17.55 -13.97
N ALA A 133 -1.84 -18.15 -13.34
CA ALA A 133 -3.08 -18.59 -13.98
C ALA A 133 -4.20 -17.53 -13.93
N GLY A 134 -3.93 -16.36 -13.34
CA GLY A 134 -4.90 -15.28 -13.17
C GLY A 134 -5.85 -15.46 -11.98
N LYS A 135 -5.59 -16.44 -11.09
CA LYS A 135 -6.39 -16.63 -9.88
C LYS A 135 -6.02 -15.59 -8.84
N MET A 136 -6.98 -14.81 -8.32
CA MET A 136 -6.77 -13.83 -7.25
C MET A 136 -6.37 -14.53 -5.95
N ILE A 137 -5.11 -14.36 -5.53
CA ILE A 137 -4.57 -14.90 -4.27
C ILE A 137 -4.76 -13.91 -3.14
N GLY A 138 -4.51 -12.62 -3.38
CA GLY A 138 -4.73 -11.52 -2.44
C GLY A 138 -5.81 -10.57 -2.91
N LEU A 139 -6.62 -10.06 -1.98
CA LEU A 139 -7.62 -9.01 -2.25
C LEU A 139 -6.91 -7.66 -2.39
N PRO A 140 -6.99 -6.97 -3.54
CA PRO A 140 -6.45 -5.62 -3.65
C PRO A 140 -7.02 -4.70 -2.57
N PHE A 141 -6.16 -4.01 -1.82
CA PHE A 141 -6.60 -3.19 -0.68
C PHE A 141 -6.27 -1.72 -0.87
N ASN A 142 -5.01 -1.38 -1.07
CA ASN A 142 -4.58 -0.01 -1.34
C ASN A 142 -3.67 0.01 -2.56
N ALA A 143 -3.89 0.98 -3.42
CA ALA A 143 -3.09 1.18 -4.62
C ALA A 143 -2.73 2.66 -4.78
N SER A 144 -1.55 2.92 -5.32
CA SER A 144 -1.06 4.26 -5.63
C SER A 144 -0.14 4.23 -6.85
N THR A 145 0.18 5.40 -7.38
CA THR A 145 1.18 5.55 -8.43
C THR A 145 2.31 6.46 -7.95
N PRO A 146 3.55 6.32 -8.43
CA PRO A 146 4.60 7.25 -8.10
C PRO A 146 4.38 8.58 -8.82
N LEU A 147 4.64 9.67 -8.12
CA LEU A 147 4.56 11.04 -8.62
C LEU A 147 5.84 11.81 -8.28
N LEU A 148 6.14 12.82 -9.09
CA LEU A 148 7.07 13.89 -8.74
C LEU A 148 6.29 15.05 -8.13
N TYR A 149 6.54 15.36 -6.88
CA TYR A 149 6.05 16.53 -6.17
C TYR A 149 7.08 17.66 -6.28
N PHE A 150 6.64 18.90 -6.43
CA PHE A 150 7.53 20.04 -6.48
C PHE A 150 6.99 21.25 -5.71
N ASN A 151 7.88 21.95 -5.02
CA ASN A 151 7.58 23.15 -4.26
C ASN A 151 7.55 24.36 -5.21
N LYS A 152 6.39 24.99 -5.39
CA LYS A 152 6.21 26.13 -6.29
C LYS A 152 6.99 27.38 -5.85
N GLU A 153 7.17 27.58 -4.54
CA GLU A 153 7.98 28.71 -4.02
C GLU A 153 9.47 28.53 -4.34
N ALA A 154 9.99 27.28 -4.20
CA ALA A 154 11.37 26.98 -4.55
C ALA A 154 11.62 27.17 -6.05
N PHE A 155 10.68 26.75 -6.90
CA PHE A 155 10.74 26.92 -8.34
C PHE A 155 10.73 28.41 -8.74
N ALA A 156 9.79 29.18 -8.18
CA ALA A 156 9.72 30.62 -8.42
C ALA A 156 11.03 31.32 -8.01
N LYS A 157 11.58 30.97 -6.84
CA LYS A 157 12.86 31.54 -6.37
C LYS A 157 14.05 31.20 -7.26
N ALA A 158 14.03 30.01 -7.89
CA ALA A 158 15.04 29.55 -8.83
C ALA A 158 14.81 30.06 -10.27
N GLY A 159 13.70 30.78 -10.54
CA GLY A 159 13.32 31.22 -11.88
C GLY A 159 12.88 30.09 -12.80
N ILE A 160 12.30 29.02 -12.23
CA ILE A 160 11.83 27.83 -12.95
C ILE A 160 10.30 27.88 -13.01
N THR A 161 9.75 27.71 -14.21
CA THR A 161 8.31 27.81 -14.43
C THR A 161 7.63 26.43 -14.37
N ASN A 162 8.23 25.39 -14.97
CA ASN A 162 7.64 24.07 -15.10
C ASN A 162 8.53 23.00 -14.45
N PRO A 163 7.95 21.94 -13.88
CA PRO A 163 8.73 20.78 -13.43
C PRO A 163 9.33 20.02 -14.61
N PRO A 164 10.42 19.27 -14.39
CA PRO A 164 11.08 18.53 -15.46
C PRO A 164 10.21 17.38 -15.95
N ALA A 165 10.07 17.24 -17.25
CA ALA A 165 9.51 16.04 -17.88
C ALA A 165 10.60 14.98 -18.11
N THR A 166 11.85 15.40 -18.30
CA THR A 166 12.99 14.52 -18.55
C THR A 166 14.10 14.70 -17.52
N TRP A 167 14.97 13.71 -17.41
CA TRP A 167 16.16 13.82 -16.55
C TRP A 167 17.17 14.83 -17.08
N GLU A 168 17.23 15.02 -18.38
CA GLU A 168 18.03 16.06 -19.02
C GLU A 168 17.55 17.45 -18.56
N GLU A 169 16.25 17.72 -18.54
CA GLU A 169 15.68 18.96 -17.99
C GLU A 169 15.97 19.10 -16.50
N PHE A 170 15.92 18.01 -15.74
CA PHE A 170 16.31 18.01 -14.34
C PHE A 170 17.77 18.44 -14.15
N GLU A 171 18.69 17.94 -14.96
CA GLU A 171 20.11 18.32 -14.91
C GLU A 171 20.33 19.82 -15.16
N GLU A 172 19.52 20.45 -16.02
CA GLU A 172 19.54 21.89 -16.25
C GLU A 172 18.96 22.72 -15.09
N MET A 173 17.99 22.16 -14.38
CA MET A 173 17.31 22.83 -13.26
C MET A 173 18.06 22.71 -11.93
N ALA A 174 18.68 21.57 -11.68
CA ALA A 174 19.26 21.25 -10.39
C ALA A 174 20.28 22.26 -9.87
N PRO A 175 21.20 22.81 -10.70
CA PRO A 175 22.10 23.88 -10.27
C PRO A 175 21.37 25.16 -9.87
N LYS A 176 20.27 25.51 -10.55
CA LYS A 176 19.46 26.70 -10.23
C LYS A 176 18.76 26.57 -8.89
N LEU A 177 18.19 25.39 -8.63
CA LEU A 177 17.56 25.07 -7.33
C LEU A 177 18.60 25.10 -6.20
N LYS A 178 19.80 24.54 -6.44
CA LYS A 178 20.90 24.60 -5.47
C LYS A 178 21.32 26.04 -5.19
N ALA A 179 21.46 26.88 -6.20
CA ALA A 179 21.76 28.31 -6.03
C ALA A 179 20.68 29.07 -5.27
N ALA A 180 19.41 28.62 -5.39
CA ALA A 180 18.29 29.15 -4.62
C ALA A 180 18.22 28.61 -3.17
N GLY A 181 19.15 27.72 -2.77
CA GLY A 181 19.28 27.20 -1.40
C GLY A 181 18.55 25.88 -1.13
N TYR A 182 18.18 25.12 -2.16
CA TYR A 182 17.50 23.84 -2.03
C TYR A 182 18.36 22.68 -2.58
N THR A 183 18.31 21.53 -1.96
CA THR A 183 18.62 20.29 -2.68
C THR A 183 17.54 20.08 -3.74
N ALA A 184 17.93 19.75 -4.98
CA ALA A 184 16.94 19.71 -6.06
C ALA A 184 15.94 18.56 -5.91
N LEU A 185 16.40 17.38 -5.53
CA LEU A 185 15.58 16.15 -5.50
C LEU A 185 15.88 15.28 -4.28
N ALA A 186 14.84 14.68 -3.73
CA ALA A 186 14.89 13.49 -2.87
C ALA A 186 13.83 12.47 -3.33
N GLN A 187 13.89 11.24 -2.81
CA GLN A 187 12.89 10.23 -3.13
C GLN A 187 12.68 9.23 -2.00
N SER A 188 11.49 8.68 -1.94
CA SER A 188 11.12 7.53 -1.10
C SER A 188 10.93 6.28 -1.96
N HIS A 189 10.76 5.11 -1.33
CA HIS A 189 10.43 3.85 -2.00
C HIS A 189 11.41 3.46 -3.13
N SER A 190 12.71 3.45 -2.83
CA SER A 190 13.76 3.24 -3.83
C SER A 190 13.59 2.01 -4.73
N PRO A 191 13.24 0.80 -4.25
CA PRO A 191 13.00 -0.34 -5.15
C PRO A 191 11.91 -0.05 -6.18
N TRP A 192 10.78 0.47 -5.72
CA TRP A 192 9.61 0.74 -6.56
C TRP A 192 9.84 1.91 -7.54
N ILE A 193 10.40 3.03 -7.08
CA ILE A 193 10.58 4.23 -7.93
C ILE A 193 11.82 4.13 -8.80
N LEU A 194 13.00 3.80 -8.22
CA LEU A 194 14.27 3.80 -8.97
C LEU A 194 14.49 2.55 -9.80
N SER A 195 13.87 1.43 -9.45
CA SER A 195 14.08 0.18 -10.18
C SER A 195 12.90 -0.12 -11.09
N GLU A 196 11.77 -0.45 -10.47
CA GLU A 196 10.61 -0.98 -11.18
C GLU A 196 9.96 0.07 -12.06
N ASN A 197 9.66 1.26 -11.51
CA ASN A 197 9.07 2.35 -12.28
C ASN A 197 10.05 3.02 -13.25
N PHE A 198 11.36 2.96 -13.00
CA PHE A 198 12.34 3.34 -14.01
C PHE A 198 12.21 2.44 -15.24
N HIS A 199 12.21 1.11 -15.05
CA HIS A 199 12.06 0.17 -16.17
C HIS A 199 10.71 0.36 -16.88
N SER A 200 9.61 0.52 -16.14
CA SER A 200 8.31 0.77 -16.72
C SER A 200 8.27 2.03 -17.57
N ARG A 201 8.78 3.15 -17.06
CA ARG A 201 8.81 4.43 -17.79
C ARG A 201 9.63 4.37 -19.07
N HIS A 202 10.70 3.55 -19.09
CA HIS A 202 11.60 3.40 -20.24
C HIS A 202 11.30 2.17 -21.09
N ASN A 203 10.18 1.46 -20.81
CA ASN A 203 9.79 0.23 -21.52
C ASN A 203 10.91 -0.85 -21.53
N LEU A 204 11.61 -0.99 -20.40
CA LEU A 204 12.65 -1.97 -20.20
C LEU A 204 12.12 -3.14 -19.38
N GLN A 205 12.55 -4.35 -19.69
CA GLN A 205 12.23 -5.53 -18.88
C GLN A 205 13.15 -5.62 -17.67
N LEU A 206 12.59 -6.02 -16.52
CA LEU A 206 13.34 -6.36 -15.30
C LEU A 206 13.89 -7.78 -15.33
N ALA A 207 13.21 -8.69 -16.04
CA ALA A 207 13.58 -10.08 -16.17
C ALA A 207 13.22 -10.62 -17.56
N THR A 208 13.83 -11.71 -17.98
CA THR A 208 13.44 -12.47 -19.16
C THR A 208 12.06 -13.14 -18.97
N GLY A 209 11.56 -13.82 -20.00
CA GLY A 209 10.28 -14.52 -19.92
C GLY A 209 9.11 -13.57 -19.62
N ASN A 210 9.07 -12.43 -20.33
CA ASN A 210 8.03 -11.41 -20.15
C ASN A 210 7.90 -10.97 -18.66
N ASN A 211 9.04 -10.58 -18.06
CA ASN A 211 9.17 -10.26 -16.62
C ASN A 211 8.74 -11.41 -15.68
N GLY A 212 8.93 -12.65 -16.10
CA GLY A 212 8.60 -13.83 -15.31
C GLY A 212 7.16 -14.34 -15.48
N TYR A 213 6.35 -13.74 -16.37
CA TYR A 213 4.99 -14.21 -16.65
C TYR A 213 4.98 -15.52 -17.45
N ASP A 214 5.99 -15.74 -18.32
CA ASP A 214 6.04 -16.93 -19.18
C ASP A 214 6.79 -18.09 -18.52
N SER A 215 7.64 -17.83 -17.52
CA SER A 215 8.48 -18.83 -16.86
C SER A 215 8.97 -18.32 -15.50
N THR A 216 9.19 -19.25 -14.55
CA THR A 216 9.92 -18.98 -13.30
C THR A 216 11.44 -19.11 -13.46
N ASP A 217 11.93 -19.70 -14.58
CA ASP A 217 13.34 -19.78 -14.94
C ASP A 217 13.71 -18.53 -15.76
N VAL A 218 14.13 -17.48 -15.06
CA VAL A 218 14.38 -16.16 -15.63
C VAL A 218 15.74 -15.63 -15.25
N GLU A 219 16.31 -14.82 -16.16
CA GLU A 219 17.46 -13.97 -15.88
C GLU A 219 17.00 -12.57 -15.48
N ILE A 220 17.63 -12.01 -14.46
CA ILE A 220 17.37 -10.62 -14.03
C ILE A 220 18.14 -9.66 -14.95
N LEU A 221 17.40 -8.77 -15.61
CA LEU A 221 17.91 -7.81 -16.59
C LEU A 221 18.21 -6.42 -15.99
N TYR A 222 18.21 -6.32 -14.66
CA TYR A 222 18.40 -5.06 -13.94
C TYR A 222 19.75 -4.39 -14.25
N ASN A 223 20.81 -5.18 -14.48
CA ASN A 223 22.16 -4.69 -14.75
C ASN A 223 22.36 -4.30 -16.25
N ASN A 224 21.45 -3.48 -16.78
CA ASN A 224 21.52 -2.95 -18.14
C ASN A 224 22.24 -1.59 -18.19
N ASP A 225 22.59 -1.12 -19.40
CA ASP A 225 23.36 0.11 -19.57
C ASP A 225 22.56 1.37 -19.16
N SER A 226 21.25 1.38 -19.36
CA SER A 226 20.37 2.50 -18.93
C SER A 226 20.35 2.64 -17.42
N MET A 227 20.29 1.52 -16.68
CA MET A 227 20.37 1.54 -15.22
C MET A 227 21.75 1.96 -14.72
N LYS A 228 22.83 1.46 -15.34
CA LYS A 228 24.20 1.88 -15.00
C LYS A 228 24.38 3.38 -15.19
N MET A 229 23.89 3.91 -16.32
CA MET A 229 23.91 5.34 -16.60
C MET A 229 23.12 6.11 -15.51
N HIS A 230 21.89 5.72 -15.24
CA HIS A 230 21.04 6.38 -14.25
C HIS A 230 21.66 6.37 -12.85
N TRP A 231 22.17 5.24 -12.38
CA TRP A 231 22.87 5.16 -11.10
C TRP A 231 24.15 5.99 -11.05
N GLY A 232 24.88 6.06 -12.16
CA GLY A 232 26.03 6.95 -12.30
C GLY A 232 25.64 8.43 -12.14
N LYS A 233 24.53 8.82 -12.77
CA LYS A 233 23.97 10.17 -12.65
C LYS A 233 23.44 10.46 -11.25
N MET A 234 22.75 9.53 -10.62
CA MET A 234 22.30 9.67 -9.23
C MET A 234 23.47 9.91 -8.27
N LYS A 235 24.57 9.17 -8.46
CA LYS A 235 25.80 9.39 -7.69
C LYS A 235 26.38 10.78 -7.94
N GLU A 236 26.49 11.20 -9.19
CA GLU A 236 26.96 12.53 -9.58
C GLU A 236 26.10 13.63 -8.92
N TRP A 237 24.78 13.49 -8.97
CA TRP A 237 23.86 14.45 -8.35
C TRP A 237 23.98 14.48 -6.82
N LEU A 238 24.24 13.32 -6.20
CA LEU A 238 24.50 13.23 -4.77
C LEU A 238 25.81 13.97 -4.40
N ASP A 239 26.89 13.69 -5.12
CA ASP A 239 28.20 14.31 -4.91
C ASP A 239 28.13 15.84 -5.11
N ASN A 240 27.34 16.30 -6.08
CA ASN A 240 27.11 17.71 -6.38
C ASN A 240 26.07 18.38 -5.47
N GLY A 241 25.39 17.64 -4.57
CA GLY A 241 24.34 18.15 -3.70
C GLY A 241 23.04 18.54 -4.43
N HIS A 242 22.81 17.97 -5.62
CA HIS A 242 21.56 18.10 -6.36
C HIS A 242 20.53 17.06 -5.93
N TYR A 243 20.99 15.92 -5.48
CA TYR A 243 20.17 14.86 -4.88
C TYR A 243 20.51 14.72 -3.40
N GLY A 244 19.50 14.45 -2.56
CA GLY A 244 19.66 14.20 -1.14
C GLY A 244 19.00 12.88 -0.73
N PHE A 245 19.67 12.13 0.15
CA PHE A 245 19.13 10.95 0.79
C PHE A 245 19.09 11.17 2.29
N TYR A 246 17.89 11.22 2.86
CA TYR A 246 17.65 11.63 4.25
C TYR A 246 17.32 10.45 5.18
N GLY A 247 17.19 9.24 4.64
CA GLY A 247 16.96 8.03 5.40
C GLY A 247 16.25 6.96 4.60
N ARG A 248 16.14 5.76 5.20
CA ARG A 248 15.55 4.57 4.55
C ARG A 248 14.05 4.42 4.84
N ALA A 249 13.57 4.99 5.96
CA ALA A 249 12.16 4.93 6.28
C ALA A 249 11.32 5.74 5.27
N TRP A 250 10.09 5.29 5.07
CA TRP A 250 9.18 5.92 4.11
C TRP A 250 9.06 7.44 4.30
N GLY A 251 8.94 7.90 5.55
CA GLY A 251 8.74 9.31 5.89
C GLY A 251 9.99 10.18 5.74
N ASP A 252 11.20 9.64 5.88
CA ASP A 252 12.43 10.45 6.03
C ASP A 252 12.64 11.46 4.90
N ASN A 253 12.45 11.01 3.65
CA ASN A 253 12.63 11.87 2.46
C ASN A 253 11.41 12.76 2.19
N GLN A 254 10.21 12.31 2.56
CA GLN A 254 9.00 13.13 2.53
C GLN A 254 9.11 14.30 3.52
N ASP A 255 9.63 14.05 4.72
CA ASP A 255 9.84 15.08 5.74
C ASP A 255 10.84 16.15 5.28
N ALA A 256 11.87 15.76 4.52
CA ALA A 256 12.78 16.72 3.92
C ALA A 256 12.08 17.67 2.92
N PHE A 257 11.07 17.18 2.19
CA PHE A 257 10.23 18.00 1.32
C PHE A 257 9.31 18.92 2.13
N VAL A 258 8.62 18.40 3.13
CA VAL A 258 7.76 19.16 4.04
C VAL A 258 8.54 20.28 4.74
N GLN A 259 9.79 20.01 5.15
CA GLN A 259 10.69 20.97 5.80
C GLN A 259 11.39 21.94 4.83
N LYS A 260 11.00 21.95 3.53
CA LYS A 260 11.61 22.80 2.49
C LYS A 260 13.12 22.60 2.29
N LYS A 261 13.66 21.46 2.67
CA LYS A 261 15.08 21.11 2.43
C LYS A 261 15.31 20.75 0.97
N VAL A 262 14.31 20.13 0.34
CA VAL A 262 14.35 19.75 -1.06
C VAL A 262 13.25 20.45 -1.85
N ALA A 263 13.55 20.78 -3.11
CA ALA A 263 12.61 21.43 -4.02
C ALA A 263 11.65 20.43 -4.69
N MET A 264 12.09 19.19 -4.91
CA MET A 264 11.30 18.11 -5.50
C MET A 264 11.44 16.83 -4.69
N TRP A 265 10.37 16.06 -4.68
CA TRP A 265 10.34 14.75 -4.03
C TRP A 265 9.57 13.75 -4.88
N MET A 266 10.17 12.60 -5.15
CA MET A 266 9.46 11.47 -5.77
C MET A 266 8.91 10.56 -4.69
N GLY A 267 7.61 10.32 -4.75
CA GLY A 267 6.89 9.52 -3.76
C GLY A 267 5.54 9.05 -4.25
N SER A 268 4.81 8.41 -3.36
CA SER A 268 3.50 7.84 -3.65
C SER A 268 2.40 8.91 -3.79
N SER A 269 1.46 8.71 -4.72
CA SER A 269 0.22 9.50 -4.80
C SER A 269 -0.61 9.41 -3.50
N GLY A 270 -0.49 8.33 -2.72
CA GLY A 270 -1.11 8.18 -1.42
C GLY A 270 -0.66 9.23 -0.38
N SER A 271 0.48 9.88 -0.59
CA SER A 271 0.97 10.96 0.29
C SER A 271 0.27 12.30 0.08
N PHE A 272 -0.47 12.49 -1.02
CA PHE A 272 -1.02 13.80 -1.41
C PHE A 272 -1.88 14.44 -0.29
N GLY A 273 -2.79 13.65 0.29
CA GLY A 273 -3.68 14.14 1.35
C GLY A 273 -2.95 14.54 2.64
N GLY A 274 -1.89 13.80 2.98
CA GLY A 274 -1.00 14.09 4.11
C GLY A 274 -0.18 15.36 3.85
N LEU A 275 0.45 15.46 2.69
CA LEU A 275 1.23 16.64 2.29
C LEU A 275 0.39 17.92 2.32
N LYS A 276 -0.86 17.85 1.84
CA LYS A 276 -1.78 18.99 1.86
C LYS A 276 -2.06 19.55 3.25
N LYS A 277 -1.92 18.71 4.28
CA LYS A 277 -2.12 19.09 5.70
C LYS A 277 -0.83 19.53 6.38
N SER A 278 0.32 18.97 5.96
CA SER A 278 1.60 19.16 6.63
C SER A 278 2.51 20.23 6.01
N THR A 279 2.27 20.61 4.73
CA THR A 279 3.05 21.68 4.08
C THR A 279 2.43 23.06 4.34
N ASP A 280 3.28 24.05 4.57
CA ASP A 280 2.93 25.47 4.66
C ASP A 280 3.21 26.25 3.36
N PHE A 281 3.40 25.53 2.25
CA PHE A 281 3.68 26.06 0.92
C PHE A 281 2.83 25.35 -0.15
N GLU A 282 2.66 26.04 -1.27
CA GLU A 282 1.96 25.47 -2.41
C GLU A 282 2.88 24.51 -3.18
N PHE A 283 2.40 23.29 -3.42
CA PHE A 283 3.11 22.30 -4.24
C PHE A 283 2.29 21.90 -5.45
N GLY A 284 2.97 21.37 -6.45
CA GLY A 284 2.39 20.72 -7.60
C GLY A 284 2.84 19.27 -7.72
N THR A 285 2.19 18.54 -8.63
CA THR A 285 2.54 17.16 -8.96
C THR A 285 2.67 16.98 -10.46
N THR A 286 3.55 16.08 -10.87
CA THR A 286 3.72 15.66 -12.26
C THR A 286 4.16 14.20 -12.33
N PHE A 287 4.30 13.66 -13.55
CA PHE A 287 4.84 12.33 -13.78
C PHE A 287 6.30 12.24 -13.38
N LEU A 288 6.79 11.00 -13.14
CA LEU A 288 8.22 10.76 -12.98
C LEU A 288 8.98 11.15 -14.25
N PRO A 289 10.14 11.79 -14.15
CA PRO A 289 11.00 12.08 -15.30
C PRO A 289 11.48 10.80 -15.99
N TYR A 290 11.83 10.91 -17.25
CA TYR A 290 12.43 9.84 -18.04
C TYR A 290 13.66 10.36 -18.79
N TRP A 291 14.53 9.46 -19.20
CA TRP A 291 15.64 9.80 -20.08
C TRP A 291 15.18 9.80 -21.54
N LYS A 292 15.20 10.98 -22.17
CA LYS A 292 14.88 11.08 -23.59
C LYS A 292 15.93 10.37 -24.46
N SER A 293 17.16 10.28 -23.97
CA SER A 293 18.23 9.50 -24.60
C SER A 293 18.01 7.97 -24.57
N VAL A 294 17.07 7.47 -23.75
CA VAL A 294 16.74 6.03 -23.68
C VAL A 294 15.45 5.72 -24.44
N ILE A 295 14.46 6.61 -24.41
CA ILE A 295 13.18 6.43 -25.08
C ILE A 295 12.58 7.77 -25.49
N ASP A 296 12.04 7.85 -26.71
CA ASP A 296 11.39 9.07 -27.20
C ASP A 296 10.03 9.30 -26.56
N GLU A 297 9.23 8.24 -26.39
CA GLU A 297 7.89 8.27 -25.80
C GLU A 297 7.82 7.41 -24.53
N PRO A 298 7.85 8.04 -23.35
CA PRO A 298 7.84 7.30 -22.09
C PRO A 298 6.53 6.52 -21.91
N LYS A 299 6.62 5.37 -21.29
CA LYS A 299 5.42 4.58 -20.91
C LYS A 299 4.87 5.02 -19.55
N GLY A 300 3.73 4.46 -19.17
CA GLY A 300 3.13 4.66 -17.86
C GLY A 300 4.00 4.12 -16.73
N THR A 301 3.73 4.60 -15.54
CA THR A 301 4.19 3.94 -14.31
C THR A 301 3.21 2.82 -13.98
N PHE A 302 3.65 1.79 -13.27
CA PHE A 302 2.73 0.82 -12.70
C PHE A 302 2.42 1.15 -11.21
N ILE A 303 1.31 0.62 -10.74
CA ILE A 303 0.86 0.82 -9.37
C ILE A 303 1.81 0.16 -8.37
N GLY A 304 1.83 0.71 -7.16
CA GLY A 304 2.30 0.05 -5.97
C GLY A 304 1.19 0.05 -4.93
N GLY A 305 1.39 -0.68 -3.86
CA GLY A 305 0.43 -0.77 -2.78
C GLY A 305 0.48 -2.11 -2.08
N ALA A 306 -0.68 -2.61 -1.67
CA ALA A 306 -0.76 -3.87 -0.94
C ALA A 306 -2.11 -4.57 -1.14
N ALA A 307 -2.11 -5.87 -0.91
CA ALA A 307 -3.30 -6.69 -0.84
C ALA A 307 -3.50 -7.29 0.55
N LEU A 308 -4.72 -7.70 0.85
CA LEU A 308 -5.07 -8.50 2.00
C LEU A 308 -5.04 -9.98 1.63
N PHE A 309 -4.31 -10.75 2.40
CA PHE A 309 -4.20 -12.19 2.22
C PHE A 309 -4.89 -12.91 3.37
N ALA A 310 -5.75 -13.87 3.05
CA ALA A 310 -6.34 -14.78 4.04
C ALA A 310 -5.31 -15.87 4.39
N MET A 311 -4.85 -15.89 5.64
CA MET A 311 -3.85 -16.86 6.09
C MET A 311 -4.48 -18.22 6.33
N SER A 312 -3.77 -19.28 5.93
CA SER A 312 -4.23 -20.66 6.13
C SER A 312 -4.19 -21.09 7.60
N GLY A 313 -4.79 -22.27 7.89
CA GLY A 313 -4.72 -22.93 9.19
C GLY A 313 -5.71 -22.39 10.22
N LYS A 314 -6.82 -21.79 9.77
CA LYS A 314 -7.93 -21.32 10.60
C LYS A 314 -9.14 -22.25 10.43
N PRO A 315 -10.06 -22.31 11.41
CA PRO A 315 -11.33 -23.03 11.27
C PRO A 315 -12.24 -22.42 10.20
N ASP A 316 -13.08 -23.24 9.54
CA ASP A 316 -14.02 -22.78 8.51
C ASP A 316 -14.97 -21.67 9.00
N ALA A 317 -15.38 -21.72 10.27
CA ALA A 317 -16.24 -20.69 10.85
C ALA A 317 -15.55 -19.31 10.86
N GLU A 318 -14.22 -19.26 11.04
CA GLU A 318 -13.45 -18.02 11.01
C GLU A 318 -13.23 -17.54 9.56
N TYR A 319 -13.08 -18.46 8.60
CA TYR A 319 -13.02 -18.11 7.17
C TYR A 319 -14.31 -17.49 6.64
N LYS A 320 -15.47 -17.93 7.15
CA LYS A 320 -16.76 -17.26 6.83
C LYS A 320 -16.74 -15.79 7.28
N GLY A 321 -16.15 -15.49 8.43
CA GLY A 321 -15.98 -14.13 8.90
C GLY A 321 -14.98 -13.32 8.08
N VAL A 322 -13.88 -13.93 7.62
CA VAL A 322 -12.94 -13.28 6.71
C VAL A 322 -13.63 -12.95 5.38
N ALA A 323 -14.40 -13.87 4.81
CA ALA A 323 -15.13 -13.64 3.57
C ALA A 323 -16.24 -12.59 3.73
N ASP A 324 -16.94 -12.58 4.86
CA ASP A 324 -17.95 -11.57 5.17
C ASP A 324 -17.33 -10.15 5.28
N PHE A 325 -16.12 -10.06 5.83
CA PHE A 325 -15.37 -8.78 5.87
C PHE A 325 -14.85 -8.34 4.49
N PHE A 326 -14.54 -9.28 3.60
CA PHE A 326 -14.07 -8.99 2.24
C PHE A 326 -15.22 -8.70 1.25
N SER A 327 -16.46 -9.01 1.61
CA SER A 327 -17.68 -8.73 0.84
C SER A 327 -18.16 -7.30 1.04
#